data_6faee8536a247498880e46a7c19e2152
#
_entry.id   6faee8536a247498880e46a7c19e2152
#
_cell.length_a   1.000
_cell.length_b   1.000
_cell.length_c   1.000
_cell.angle_alpha   90.00
_cell.angle_beta   90.00
_cell.angle_gamma   90.00
#
_symmetry.space_group_name_H-M   'P 1'
#
loop_
_entity.id
_entity.type
_entity.pdbx_description
1 polymer ?
#
loop_
_entity_poly.entity_id
_entity_poly.type
_entity_poly.pdbx_seq_one_letter_code
_entity_poly.pdbx_strand_id
1 'polypeptide(L)' 'WTLLEAYLKEHGSITRLAYSEWLGVARTTAAYELKAWYEEKRLDKEGKHSHTVYVLRRQEGIAEV' A
#
# COMPACT_ATOMS: atom_id res chain seq x y z
N TRP A 1 -6.71 -6.91 4.79
CA TRP A 1 -6.66 -6.25 3.46
C TRP A 1 -7.81 -5.27 3.27
N THR A 2 -9.01 -5.63 3.68
CA THR A 2 -10.17 -4.77 3.46
C THR A 2 -10.00 -3.39 4.07
N LEU A 3 -9.42 -3.32 5.27
CA LEU A 3 -9.18 -2.05 5.91
C LEU A 3 -8.17 -1.22 5.14
N LEU A 4 -7.12 -1.85 4.66
CA LEU A 4 -6.10 -1.14 3.90
C LEU A 4 -6.67 -0.67 2.56
N GLU A 5 -7.47 -1.49 1.93
CA GLU A 5 -8.10 -1.11 0.68
C GLU A 5 -8.97 0.13 0.86
N ALA A 6 -9.78 0.14 1.91
CA ALA A 6 -10.62 1.31 2.19
C ALA A 6 -9.78 2.54 2.48
N TYR A 7 -8.71 2.37 3.23
CA TYR A 7 -7.81 3.49 3.52
C TYR A 7 -7.24 4.07 2.23
N LEU A 8 -6.79 3.20 1.33
CA LEU A 8 -6.18 3.67 0.10
C LEU A 8 -7.18 4.32 -0.83
N LYS A 9 -8.42 3.84 -0.84
CA LYS A 9 -9.46 4.48 -1.64
C LYS A 9 -9.76 5.88 -1.14
N GLU A 10 -9.62 6.08 0.16
CA GLU A 10 -9.92 7.39 0.74
C GLU A 10 -8.73 8.33 0.64
N HIS A 11 -7.53 7.84 0.90
CA HIS A 11 -6.35 8.69 1.02
C HIS A 11 -5.44 8.65 -0.20
N GLY A 12 -5.56 7.67 -1.05
CA GLY A 12 -4.79 7.56 -2.28
C GLY A 12 -3.48 6.83 -2.16
N SER A 13 -2.80 6.95 -1.04
CA SER A 13 -1.51 6.29 -0.86
C SER A 13 -1.22 6.11 0.62
N ILE A 14 -0.20 5.31 0.92
CA ILE A 14 0.21 5.11 2.30
C ILE A 14 1.72 4.90 2.32
N THR A 15 2.37 5.46 3.34
CA THR A 15 3.79 5.23 3.57
C THR A 15 3.95 4.16 4.64
N ARG A 16 5.17 3.63 4.77
CA ARG A 16 5.47 2.68 5.83
C ARG A 16 5.21 3.29 7.20
N LEU A 17 5.60 4.55 7.38
CA LEU A 17 5.39 5.22 8.66
C LEU A 17 3.90 5.38 8.95
N ALA A 18 3.14 5.82 7.97
CA ALA A 18 1.70 5.99 8.16
C ALA A 18 1.03 4.66 8.47
N TYR A 19 1.43 3.60 7.79
CA TYR A 19 0.90 2.27 8.06
C TYR A 19 1.19 1.84 9.49
N SER A 20 2.43 2.06 9.92
CA SER A 20 2.87 1.73 11.26
C SER A 20 2.03 2.45 12.31
N GLU A 21 1.82 3.73 12.12
CA GLU A 21 1.06 4.53 13.08
C GLU A 21 -0.42 4.21 13.04
N TRP A 22 -0.94 3.96 11.87
CA TRP A 22 -2.37 3.67 11.70
C TRP A 22 -2.76 2.37 12.41
N LEU A 23 -1.93 1.34 12.28
CA LEU A 23 -2.24 0.05 12.87
C LEU A 23 -1.58 -0.18 14.20
N GLY A 24 -0.69 0.72 14.65
CA GLY A 24 0.00 0.55 15.90
C GLY A 24 0.99 -0.58 15.89
N VAL A 25 1.65 -0.82 14.76
CA VAL A 25 2.65 -1.87 14.64
C VAL A 25 4.03 -1.26 14.43
N ALA A 26 5.07 -2.06 14.63
CA ALA A 26 6.43 -1.60 14.40
C ALA A 26 6.66 -1.32 12.92
N ARG A 27 7.62 -0.44 12.63
CA ARG A 27 7.93 -0.11 11.24
C ARG A 27 8.41 -1.31 10.45
N THR A 28 9.16 -2.20 11.10
CA THR A 28 9.60 -3.41 10.42
C THR A 28 8.43 -4.29 10.03
N THR A 29 7.44 -4.41 10.92
CA THR A 29 6.23 -5.15 10.62
C THR A 29 5.46 -4.48 9.50
N ALA A 30 5.35 -3.15 9.55
CA ALA A 30 4.67 -2.41 8.49
C ALA A 30 5.32 -2.64 7.14
N ALA A 31 6.65 -2.56 7.11
CA ALA A 31 7.39 -2.80 5.87
C ALA A 31 7.16 -4.19 5.34
N TYR A 32 7.17 -5.17 6.23
CA TYR A 32 6.97 -6.55 5.83
C TYR A 32 5.58 -6.77 5.25
N GLU A 33 4.57 -6.22 5.91
CA GLU A 33 3.21 -6.41 5.45
C GLU A 33 2.94 -5.67 4.14
N LEU A 34 3.45 -4.45 4.01
CA LEU A 34 3.29 -3.71 2.76
C LEU A 34 3.99 -4.42 1.61
N LYS A 35 5.17 -4.98 1.88
CA LYS A 35 5.87 -5.75 0.86
C LYS A 35 5.07 -6.97 0.45
N ALA A 36 4.45 -7.64 1.40
CA ALA A 36 3.64 -8.82 1.10
C ALA A 36 2.47 -8.46 0.19
N TRP A 37 1.78 -7.36 0.51
CA TRP A 37 0.68 -6.91 -0.35
C TRP A 37 1.17 -6.54 -1.74
N TYR A 38 2.34 -5.92 -1.80
CA TYR A 38 2.93 -5.56 -3.08
C TYR A 38 3.25 -6.82 -3.91
N GLU A 39 3.79 -7.84 -3.26
CA GLU A 39 4.14 -9.06 -3.97
C GLU A 39 2.91 -9.85 -4.39
N GLU A 40 1.80 -9.68 -3.68
CA GLU A 40 0.54 -10.27 -4.10
C GLU A 40 -0.14 -9.45 -5.20
N LYS A 41 0.50 -8.39 -5.64
CA LYS A 41 0.02 -7.55 -6.73
C LYS A 41 -1.25 -6.79 -6.37
N ARG A 42 -1.41 -6.52 -5.08
CA ARG A 42 -2.51 -5.69 -4.61
C ARG A 42 -2.12 -4.23 -4.51
N LEU A 43 -0.83 -3.95 -4.39
CA LEU A 43 -0.31 -2.60 -4.28
C LEU A 43 0.74 -2.36 -5.33
N ASP A 44 0.91 -1.10 -5.71
CA ASP A 44 2.05 -0.63 -6.49
C ASP A 44 2.87 0.31 -5.64
N LYS A 45 4.12 0.49 -6.02
CA LYS A 45 5.00 1.44 -5.38
C LYS A 45 5.17 2.65 -6.25
N GLU A 46 5.20 3.82 -5.62
CA GLU A 46 5.51 5.07 -6.30
C GLU A 46 6.50 5.85 -5.48
N GLY A 47 7.18 6.79 -6.12
CA GLY A 47 8.18 7.59 -5.45
C GLY A 47 9.57 7.08 -5.69
N LYS A 48 10.54 7.80 -5.13
CA LYS A 48 11.95 7.50 -5.35
C LYS A 48 12.69 7.59 -4.04
N HIS A 49 13.76 6.81 -3.94
CA HIS A 49 14.66 6.88 -2.80
C HIS A 49 13.90 6.66 -1.50
N SER A 50 13.94 7.62 -0.60
CA SER A 50 13.31 7.48 0.70
C SER A 50 11.84 7.89 0.70
N HIS A 51 11.32 8.28 -0.44
CA HIS A 51 9.93 8.75 -0.52
C HIS A 51 9.02 7.73 -1.19
N THR A 52 9.21 6.47 -0.88
CA THR A 52 8.38 5.42 -1.45
C THR A 52 7.02 5.42 -0.78
N VAL A 53 5.97 5.40 -1.59
CA VAL A 53 4.60 5.25 -1.11
C VAL A 53 3.97 4.07 -1.81
N TYR A 54 2.94 3.51 -1.19
CA TYR A 54 2.21 2.39 -1.76
C TYR A 54 0.82 2.86 -2.12
N VAL A 55 0.35 2.43 -3.30
CA VAL A 55 -0.96 2.80 -3.81
C VAL A 55 -1.69 1.54 -4.24
N LEU A 56 -3.01 1.64 -4.36
CA LEU A 56 -3.78 0.53 -4.87
C LEU A 56 -3.39 0.23 -6.31
N ARG A 57 -3.15 -1.05 -6.58
CA ARG A 57 -2.84 -1.45 -7.94
C ARG A 57 -4.08 -1.42 -8.79
N ARG A 58 -3.96 -0.87 -9.96
CA ARG A 58 -5.07 -0.83 -10.90
C ARG A 58 -5.24 -2.17 -11.58
N GLN A 59 -6.48 -2.50 -11.87
CA GLN A 59 -6.83 -3.71 -12.58
C GLN A 59 -7.05 -3.36 -14.05
N GLU A 60 -6.00 -2.95 -14.69
CA GLU A 60 -6.14 -2.33 -16.01
C GLU A 60 -6.62 -3.30 -17.06
N GLY A 61 -6.20 -4.54 -16.97
CA GLY A 61 -6.61 -5.51 -17.96
C GLY A 61 -8.10 -5.79 -17.95
N ILE A 62 -8.77 -5.41 -16.88
CA ILE A 62 -10.18 -5.66 -16.72
C ILE A 62 -11.01 -4.49 -17.19
N ALA A 63 -10.47 -3.30 -17.08
CA ALA A 63 -11.25 -2.09 -17.22
C ALA A 63 -11.82 -1.92 -18.61
N GLU A 64 -11.15 -2.41 -19.59
CA GLU A 64 -11.58 -2.14 -20.95
C GLU A 64 -12.53 -3.15 -21.52
N VAL A 65 -12.86 -4.13 -20.78
CA VAL A 65 -13.83 -5.09 -21.30
C VAL A 65 -15.24 -4.61 -21.11
#